data_38f27497fe289e8076e0f603688af7da
#
_entry.id   38f27497fe289e8076e0f603688af7da
#
_cell.length_a   1.000
_cell.length_b   1.000
_cell.length_c   1.000
_cell.angle_alpha   90.00
_cell.angle_beta   90.00
_cell.angle_gamma   90.00
#
_symmetry.space_group_name_H-M   'P 1'
#
loop_
_entity.id
_entity.type
_entity.pdbx_description
1 polymer ?
#
loop_
_entity_poly.entity_id
_entity_poly.type
_entity_poly.pdbx_seq_one_letter_code
_entity_poly.pdbx_strand_id
1 'polypeptide(L)'
;MKRQAFSASRRGVRFNPWEPRNPLDELTYVARLGAFFVMVQKLQTDKKLALVGLSYIISPEFFQAMNLAIIGTGYVGLTTGTCFAEVGHNVICVDNDREKVEKLKNGYMPIYEPELEDMILSNVSAGKLSFTTDLAAAVHECEIIFIAVPTPPHADGSVDLSYIEAVSHEIADALRPEHGYRIIVDKSTVPVSTGSKVSEVIRRYAACDVKVDVVSNPEFLREGSAVKDLMNPDRIVIGANSQRAMDLMKRVYQPFSAPIVEVDLSSAELIKHAANSFLALKISYINAVAAVCEKAGADVELVAQGIGMDKRISRHFLNAGLGYGGSCFPKDVKGFINIADQLGTPMYLLKEVEQINARQIERFLDRIREKMWVLRNKRIAVWGIAFKQNTDDVRESVAVKLIRRLAEEGAIVTAYDPKAAETGARALEGVSVTICSDMYECVRDAEVLVVATEWRQFATANLVKVRELMHLPIIFDGRNILHGENAVHAGFEYHSVGRRSLYPDR
;
A
#
# COMPACT_ATOMS: atom_id res chain seq x y z
N MET A 1 -34.02 60.11 6.63
CA MET A 1 -33.30 60.52 7.88
C MET A 1 -32.76 59.28 8.58
N LYS A 2 -31.43 59.22 8.75
CA LYS A 2 -30.64 58.53 9.79
C LYS A 2 -30.76 56.97 9.86
N ARG A 3 -29.75 56.13 10.01
CA ARG A 3 -28.27 56.23 9.98
C ARG A 3 -27.75 54.80 9.78
N GLN A 4 -26.68 54.69 9.07
CA GLN A 4 -25.85 53.48 8.87
C GLN A 4 -25.36 52.91 10.18
N ALA A 5 -25.28 51.55 10.24
CA ALA A 5 -24.35 50.86 11.08
C ALA A 5 -23.62 49.79 10.28
N PHE A 6 -22.30 49.93 10.23
CA PHE A 6 -21.34 49.03 9.59
C PHE A 6 -21.28 47.70 10.33
N SER A 7 -21.38 46.59 9.61
CA SER A 7 -20.86 45.31 10.09
C SER A 7 -19.87 44.77 9.07
N ALA A 8 -18.64 44.63 9.52
CA ALA A 8 -17.56 44.07 8.67
C ALA A 8 -17.76 42.57 8.55
N SER A 9 -18.08 42.12 7.34
CA SER A 9 -18.07 40.70 7.00
C SER A 9 -16.64 40.28 6.63
N ARG A 10 -16.06 39.38 7.39
CA ARG A 10 -14.86 38.65 7.02
C ARG A 10 -15.17 37.80 5.77
N ARG A 11 -14.65 38.16 4.63
CA ARG A 11 -14.68 37.33 3.42
C ARG A 11 -13.62 36.25 3.56
N GLY A 12 -14.05 35.01 3.81
CA GLY A 12 -13.23 33.82 3.59
C GLY A 12 -13.02 33.65 2.09
N VAL A 13 -11.78 33.62 1.67
CA VAL A 13 -11.40 33.31 0.28
C VAL A 13 -11.70 31.83 0.06
N ARG A 14 -12.75 31.51 -0.70
CA ARG A 14 -13.00 30.15 -1.20
C ARG A 14 -12.05 29.89 -2.35
N PHE A 15 -11.19 28.91 -2.21
CA PHE A 15 -10.35 28.39 -3.28
C PHE A 15 -11.24 27.66 -4.30
N ASN A 16 -11.27 28.15 -5.55
CA ASN A 16 -11.90 27.46 -6.67
C ASN A 16 -10.79 26.82 -7.53
N PRO A 17 -10.66 25.46 -7.59
CA PRO A 17 -9.58 24.81 -8.32
C PRO A 17 -9.70 24.88 -9.85
N TRP A 18 -10.72 25.55 -10.38
CA TRP A 18 -11.04 25.58 -11.82
C TRP A 18 -10.89 26.97 -12.47
N GLU A 19 -10.32 27.97 -11.78
CA GLU A 19 -10.02 29.24 -12.41
C GLU A 19 -8.67 29.20 -13.14
N PRO A 20 -8.59 29.68 -14.40
CA PRO A 20 -7.33 29.79 -15.13
C PRO A 20 -6.37 30.74 -14.41
N ARG A 21 -5.13 30.32 -14.19
CA ARG A 21 -4.11 31.13 -13.51
C ARG A 21 -3.82 32.40 -14.30
N ASN A 22 -3.73 33.51 -13.60
CA ASN A 22 -3.43 34.82 -14.17
C ASN A 22 -1.99 34.80 -14.75
N PRO A 23 -1.77 35.29 -15.98
CA PRO A 23 -0.44 35.37 -16.61
C PRO A 23 0.61 36.13 -15.79
N LEU A 24 0.20 36.99 -14.86
CA LEU A 24 1.09 37.74 -13.97
C LEU A 24 1.76 36.83 -12.89
N ASP A 25 1.15 35.70 -12.53
CA ASP A 25 1.72 34.77 -11.56
C ASP A 25 2.83 33.90 -12.21
N GLU A 26 2.72 33.60 -13.50
CA GLU A 26 3.78 32.93 -14.26
C GLU A 26 4.99 33.82 -14.47
N LEU A 27 4.77 35.12 -14.74
CA LEU A 27 5.85 36.11 -14.90
C LEU A 27 6.64 36.31 -13.59
N THR A 28 5.97 36.27 -12.44
CA THR A 28 6.64 36.32 -11.12
C THR A 28 7.42 35.05 -10.83
N TYR A 29 6.95 33.89 -11.25
CA TYR A 29 7.67 32.62 -11.10
C TYR A 29 8.89 32.55 -12.01
N VAL A 30 8.79 32.96 -13.27
CA VAL A 30 9.91 33.03 -14.23
C VAL A 30 10.92 34.09 -13.81
N ALA A 31 10.50 35.24 -13.27
CA ALA A 31 11.39 36.27 -12.73
C ALA A 31 12.16 35.78 -11.50
N ARG A 32 11.54 34.98 -10.61
CA ARG A 32 12.19 34.35 -9.47
C ARG A 32 13.21 33.28 -9.89
N LEU A 33 12.88 32.48 -10.91
CA LEU A 33 13.82 31.51 -11.49
C LEU A 33 15.00 32.19 -12.20
N GLY A 34 14.75 33.29 -12.93
CA GLY A 34 15.80 34.09 -13.55
C GLY A 34 16.74 34.73 -12.53
N ALA A 35 16.20 35.30 -11.44
CA ALA A 35 17.00 35.83 -10.33
C ALA A 35 17.79 34.73 -9.62
N PHE A 36 17.23 33.53 -9.48
CA PHE A 36 17.90 32.35 -8.92
C PHE A 36 19.07 31.90 -9.81
N PHE A 37 18.88 31.88 -11.13
CA PHE A 37 19.94 31.49 -12.08
C PHE A 37 21.10 32.49 -12.11
N VAL A 38 20.82 33.81 -12.05
CA VAL A 38 21.83 34.88 -11.97
C VAL A 38 22.57 34.83 -10.63
N MET A 39 21.88 34.47 -9.54
CA MET A 39 22.49 34.28 -8.22
C MET A 39 23.40 33.05 -8.18
N VAL A 40 23.01 31.94 -8.80
CA VAL A 40 23.83 30.72 -8.91
C VAL A 40 25.07 30.96 -9.77
N GLN A 41 24.97 31.71 -10.86
CA GLN A 41 26.16 32.08 -11.66
C GLN A 41 27.12 33.02 -10.92
N LYS A 42 26.63 33.96 -10.11
CA LYS A 42 27.47 34.79 -9.24
C LYS A 42 28.14 34.01 -8.10
N LEU A 43 27.49 32.97 -7.58
CA LEU A 43 28.04 32.08 -6.54
C LEU A 43 29.17 31.16 -7.06
N GLN A 44 29.25 30.88 -8.35
CA GLN A 44 30.34 30.10 -8.95
C GLN A 44 31.64 30.90 -9.09
N THR A 45 31.60 32.22 -9.00
CA THR A 45 32.80 33.09 -9.16
C THR A 45 33.45 33.56 -7.85
N ASP A 46 32.76 33.39 -6.70
CA ASP A 46 33.29 33.80 -5.39
C ASP A 46 33.07 32.71 -4.32
N LYS A 47 34.14 31.92 -4.06
CA LYS A 47 34.11 30.79 -3.09
C LYS A 47 33.75 31.18 -1.65
N LYS A 48 33.96 32.44 -1.24
CA LYS A 48 33.58 32.95 0.08
C LYS A 48 32.05 33.24 0.18
N LEU A 49 31.46 33.78 -0.89
CA LEU A 49 30.01 33.99 -0.97
C LEU A 49 29.23 32.67 -1.13
N ALA A 50 29.83 31.68 -1.80
CA ALA A 50 29.22 30.35 -1.93
C ALA A 50 29.07 29.62 -0.58
N LEU A 51 30.09 29.73 0.31
CA LEU A 51 30.02 29.15 1.66
C LEU A 51 29.00 29.85 2.57
N VAL A 52 28.90 31.18 2.47
CA VAL A 52 27.91 31.95 3.23
C VAL A 52 26.49 31.78 2.64
N GLY A 53 26.37 31.73 1.31
CA GLY A 53 25.09 31.45 0.64
C GLY A 53 24.57 30.04 0.87
N LEU A 54 25.41 29.02 0.88
CA LEU A 54 25.06 27.65 1.26
C LEU A 54 24.68 27.53 2.74
N SER A 55 25.34 28.24 3.64
CA SER A 55 24.94 28.28 5.05
C SER A 55 23.62 29.03 5.30
N TYR A 56 23.21 29.93 4.40
CA TYR A 56 21.91 30.62 4.47
C TYR A 56 20.77 29.81 3.81
N ILE A 57 21.10 28.92 2.86
CA ILE A 57 20.13 28.03 2.19
C ILE A 57 19.92 26.73 3.00
N ILE A 58 20.91 26.36 3.81
CA ILE A 58 20.89 25.23 4.75
C ILE A 58 21.10 25.79 6.16
N SER A 59 20.22 26.69 6.61
CA SER A 59 20.20 27.00 8.04
C SER A 59 19.49 25.83 8.75
N PRO A 60 20.12 25.24 9.78
CA PRO A 60 19.53 24.15 10.56
C PRO A 60 18.26 24.55 11.35
N GLU A 61 17.83 25.80 11.22
CA GLU A 61 16.67 26.34 11.95
C GLU A 61 15.30 25.87 11.43
N PHE A 62 15.23 25.12 10.31
CA PHE A 62 13.96 24.72 9.72
C PHE A 62 13.49 23.29 10.05
N PHE A 63 14.37 22.36 10.40
CA PHE A 63 13.99 21.01 10.80
C PHE A 63 14.41 20.72 12.23
N GLN A 64 13.43 20.50 13.11
CA GLN A 64 13.66 20.05 14.48
C GLN A 64 13.32 18.55 14.56
N ALA A 65 14.33 17.73 14.83
CA ALA A 65 14.10 16.32 15.13
C ALA A 65 13.16 16.15 16.29
N MET A 66 12.21 15.22 16.18
CA MET A 66 11.23 14.91 17.21
C MET A 66 11.41 13.48 17.69
N ASN A 67 11.00 13.19 18.92
CA ASN A 67 11.00 11.85 19.48
C ASN A 67 9.65 11.21 19.21
N LEU A 68 9.66 10.12 18.45
CA LEU A 68 8.47 9.42 17.98
C LEU A 68 8.47 7.98 18.50
N ALA A 69 7.35 7.53 19.07
CA ALA A 69 7.13 6.13 19.35
C ALA A 69 6.22 5.52 18.28
N ILE A 70 6.56 4.33 17.78
CA ILE A 70 5.74 3.57 16.83
C ILE A 70 5.37 2.25 17.51
N ILE A 71 4.12 2.07 17.87
CA ILE A 71 3.62 0.87 18.54
C ILE A 71 3.07 -0.11 17.52
N GLY A 72 3.68 -1.28 17.45
CA GLY A 72 3.51 -2.29 16.42
C GLY A 72 4.61 -2.22 15.36
N THR A 73 5.38 -3.31 15.21
CA THR A 73 6.42 -3.47 14.18
C THR A 73 5.95 -4.41 13.06
N GLY A 74 4.67 -4.33 12.71
CA GLY A 74 4.14 -4.91 11.48
C GLY A 74 4.62 -4.13 10.25
N TYR A 75 4.07 -4.46 9.10
CA TYR A 75 4.48 -3.86 7.82
C TYR A 75 4.43 -2.32 7.86
N VAL A 76 3.30 -1.77 8.31
CA VAL A 76 3.08 -0.31 8.39
C VAL A 76 3.99 0.35 9.42
N GLY A 77 4.04 -0.21 10.64
CA GLY A 77 4.79 0.42 11.73
C GLY A 77 6.30 0.39 11.51
N LEU A 78 6.85 -0.75 11.09
CA LEU A 78 8.28 -0.90 10.85
C LEU A 78 8.74 0.03 9.71
N THR A 79 8.01 0.04 8.59
CA THR A 79 8.35 0.90 7.45
C THR A 79 8.20 2.38 7.80
N THR A 80 7.13 2.76 8.52
CA THR A 80 6.90 4.15 8.96
C THR A 80 7.99 4.62 9.90
N GLY A 81 8.33 3.81 10.93
CA GLY A 81 9.37 4.15 11.90
C GLY A 81 10.73 4.31 11.24
N THR A 82 11.08 3.42 10.33
CA THR A 82 12.33 3.48 9.56
C THR A 82 12.42 4.74 8.70
N CYS A 83 11.36 5.06 7.95
CA CYS A 83 11.34 6.27 7.12
C CYS A 83 11.38 7.56 7.95
N PHE A 84 10.74 7.60 9.12
CA PHE A 84 10.85 8.74 10.03
C PHE A 84 12.27 8.89 10.60
N ALA A 85 12.94 7.79 10.93
CA ALA A 85 14.35 7.83 11.35
C ALA A 85 15.26 8.31 10.22
N GLU A 86 15.04 7.86 8.98
CA GLU A 86 15.80 8.25 7.78
C GLU A 86 15.74 9.75 7.52
N VAL A 87 14.58 10.38 7.72
CA VAL A 87 14.45 11.84 7.58
C VAL A 87 14.93 12.63 8.79
N GLY A 88 15.49 11.95 9.83
CA GLY A 88 16.21 12.58 10.92
C GLY A 88 15.50 12.64 12.28
N HIS A 89 14.30 12.08 12.42
CA HIS A 89 13.63 11.94 13.73
C HIS A 89 14.33 10.87 14.60
N ASN A 90 14.13 10.93 15.92
CA ASN A 90 14.50 9.85 16.82
C ASN A 90 13.29 8.95 17.01
N VAL A 91 13.43 7.67 16.68
CA VAL A 91 12.29 6.75 16.63
C VAL A 91 12.51 5.54 17.53
N ILE A 92 11.52 5.26 18.38
CA ILE A 92 11.45 4.05 19.19
C ILE A 92 10.30 3.19 18.65
N CYS A 93 10.61 2.04 18.08
CA CYS A 93 9.62 1.06 17.65
C CYS A 93 9.36 0.07 18.78
N VAL A 94 8.09 -0.11 19.13
CA VAL A 94 7.64 -0.97 20.22
C VAL A 94 6.85 -2.14 19.65
N ASP A 95 7.14 -3.36 20.12
CA ASP A 95 6.31 -4.54 19.82
C ASP A 95 6.26 -5.45 21.06
N ASN A 96 5.13 -6.10 21.30
CA ASN A 96 4.98 -7.01 22.43
C ASN A 96 5.62 -8.39 22.20
N ASP A 97 5.97 -8.72 20.95
CA ASP A 97 6.68 -9.93 20.57
C ASP A 97 8.19 -9.77 20.83
N ARG A 98 8.67 -10.36 21.94
CA ARG A 98 10.09 -10.31 22.34
C ARG A 98 11.02 -10.94 21.31
N GLU A 99 10.61 -12.06 20.70
CA GLU A 99 11.44 -12.75 19.70
C GLU A 99 11.63 -11.86 18.46
N LYS A 100 10.57 -11.23 18.03
CA LYS A 100 10.59 -10.29 16.90
C LYS A 100 11.45 -9.06 17.19
N VAL A 101 11.33 -8.49 18.39
CA VAL A 101 12.16 -7.34 18.82
C VAL A 101 13.64 -7.74 18.85
N GLU A 102 13.98 -8.91 19.40
CA GLU A 102 15.38 -9.38 19.43
C GLU A 102 15.92 -9.69 18.02
N LYS A 103 15.09 -10.24 17.12
CA LYS A 103 15.46 -10.41 15.72
C LYS A 103 15.77 -9.06 15.06
N LEU A 104 14.91 -8.05 15.23
CA LEU A 104 15.11 -6.72 14.70
C LEU A 104 16.39 -6.05 15.24
N LYS A 105 16.69 -6.16 16.54
CA LYS A 105 17.94 -5.67 17.15
C LYS A 105 19.18 -6.33 16.56
N ASN A 106 19.07 -7.60 16.16
CA ASN A 106 20.15 -8.36 15.53
C ASN A 106 20.20 -8.24 14.00
N GLY A 107 19.39 -7.38 13.40
CA GLY A 107 19.37 -7.13 11.95
C GLY A 107 18.56 -8.13 11.14
N TYR A 108 17.74 -8.99 11.75
CA TYR A 108 16.86 -9.91 11.03
C TYR A 108 15.51 -9.25 10.73
N MET A 109 15.15 -9.19 9.46
CA MET A 109 13.90 -8.56 9.03
C MET A 109 12.73 -9.55 9.05
N PRO A 110 11.61 -9.22 9.74
CA PRO A 110 10.43 -10.06 9.78
C PRO A 110 9.55 -9.97 8.53
N ILE A 111 9.84 -9.04 7.64
CA ILE A 111 9.12 -8.78 6.40
C ILE A 111 10.09 -8.53 5.25
N TYR A 112 9.69 -8.89 4.04
CA TYR A 112 10.43 -8.51 2.84
C TYR A 112 9.86 -7.22 2.24
N GLU A 113 10.70 -6.18 2.20
CA GLU A 113 10.42 -4.92 1.50
C GLU A 113 11.72 -4.39 0.91
N PRO A 114 11.76 -4.04 -0.39
CA PRO A 114 12.95 -3.46 -1.00
C PRO A 114 13.48 -2.26 -0.22
N GLU A 115 14.81 -2.16 -0.08
CA GLU A 115 15.55 -1.07 0.58
C GLU A 115 15.37 -0.96 2.11
N LEU A 116 14.37 -1.62 2.72
CA LEU A 116 14.02 -1.45 4.13
C LEU A 116 15.13 -1.96 5.07
N GLU A 117 15.73 -3.10 4.77
CA GLU A 117 16.79 -3.72 5.59
C GLU A 117 17.99 -2.80 5.74
N ASP A 118 18.53 -2.29 4.63
CA ASP A 118 19.68 -1.39 4.62
C ASP A 118 19.38 -0.10 5.40
N MET A 119 18.19 0.46 5.25
CA MET A 119 17.75 1.65 5.97
C MET A 119 17.65 1.40 7.47
N ILE A 120 17.10 0.25 7.91
CA ILE A 120 17.02 -0.10 9.34
C ILE A 120 18.41 -0.20 9.93
N LEU A 121 19.32 -0.96 9.30
CA LEU A 121 20.70 -1.14 9.78
C LEU A 121 21.45 0.18 9.90
N SER A 122 21.31 1.05 8.91
CA SER A 122 21.91 2.39 8.91
C SER A 122 21.38 3.24 10.06
N ASN A 123 20.08 3.33 10.24
CA ASN A 123 19.44 4.17 11.26
C ASN A 123 19.65 3.65 12.69
N VAL A 124 19.69 2.33 12.88
CA VAL A 124 20.05 1.72 14.17
C VAL A 124 21.52 2.06 14.51
N SER A 125 22.44 1.91 13.56
CA SER A 125 23.84 2.27 13.74
C SER A 125 24.04 3.77 14.05
N ALA A 126 23.22 4.64 13.46
CA ALA A 126 23.23 6.08 13.71
C ALA A 126 22.54 6.48 15.03
N GLY A 127 21.94 5.54 15.78
CA GLY A 127 21.19 5.79 17.01
C GLY A 127 19.87 6.55 16.79
N LYS A 128 19.34 6.57 15.56
CA LYS A 128 18.09 7.22 15.20
C LYS A 128 16.87 6.30 15.30
N LEU A 129 17.08 4.98 15.22
CA LEU A 129 16.05 3.96 15.30
C LEU A 129 16.42 2.96 16.40
N SER A 130 15.48 2.65 17.26
CA SER A 130 15.64 1.62 18.29
C SER A 130 14.39 0.76 18.42
N PHE A 131 14.55 -0.44 19.02
CA PHE A 131 13.48 -1.40 19.19
C PHE A 131 13.37 -1.80 20.66
N THR A 132 12.16 -1.89 21.20
CA THR A 132 11.91 -2.26 22.58
C THR A 132 10.59 -3.00 22.74
N THR A 133 10.45 -3.74 23.85
CA THR A 133 9.17 -4.27 24.32
C THR A 133 8.55 -3.40 25.42
N ASP A 134 9.25 -2.35 25.87
CA ASP A 134 8.81 -1.47 26.96
C ASP A 134 8.05 -0.27 26.38
N LEU A 135 6.72 -0.42 26.32
CA LEU A 135 5.81 0.65 25.87
C LEU A 135 5.85 1.84 26.82
N ALA A 136 5.93 1.60 28.13
CA ALA A 136 5.91 2.68 29.11
C ALA A 136 7.14 3.59 28.97
N ALA A 137 8.33 3.01 28.77
CA ALA A 137 9.54 3.80 28.50
C ALA A 137 9.40 4.63 27.22
N ALA A 138 8.87 4.05 26.14
CA ALA A 138 8.66 4.77 24.88
C ALA A 138 7.65 5.93 25.03
N VAL A 139 6.54 5.75 25.77
CA VAL A 139 5.56 6.81 26.08
C VAL A 139 6.20 7.92 26.92
N HIS A 140 7.13 7.56 27.83
CA HIS A 140 7.85 8.55 28.63
C HIS A 140 8.78 9.41 27.76
N GLU A 141 9.52 8.83 26.85
CA GLU A 141 10.53 9.52 26.04
C GLU A 141 9.98 10.28 24.83
N CYS A 142 8.79 9.90 24.32
CA CYS A 142 8.27 10.40 23.06
C CYS A 142 7.06 11.31 23.24
N GLU A 143 7.05 12.44 22.49
CA GLU A 143 5.93 13.39 22.47
C GLU A 143 4.76 12.92 21.58
N ILE A 144 5.08 12.15 20.54
CA ILE A 144 4.11 11.67 19.55
C ILE A 144 4.19 10.16 19.48
N ILE A 145 3.06 9.51 19.67
CA ILE A 145 2.93 8.07 19.80
C ILE A 145 2.02 7.56 18.69
N PHE A 146 2.57 6.82 17.73
CA PHE A 146 1.84 6.22 16.61
C PHE A 146 1.36 4.83 16.99
N ILE A 147 0.09 4.54 16.78
CA ILE A 147 -0.52 3.21 16.90
C ILE A 147 -0.56 2.60 15.50
N ALA A 148 0.24 1.55 15.28
CA ALA A 148 0.36 0.83 14.00
C ALA A 148 0.17 -0.68 14.20
N VAL A 149 -0.82 -1.04 15.03
CA VAL A 149 -1.14 -2.44 15.38
C VAL A 149 -2.10 -3.07 14.37
N PRO A 150 -2.17 -4.42 14.32
CA PRO A 150 -3.08 -5.11 13.43
C PRO A 150 -4.56 -4.75 13.69
N THR A 151 -5.33 -4.73 12.62
CA THR A 151 -6.80 -4.56 12.63
C THR A 151 -7.43 -5.66 11.77
N PRO A 152 -7.41 -6.94 12.22
CA PRO A 152 -7.91 -8.06 11.43
C PRO A 152 -9.43 -7.95 11.25
N PRO A 153 -9.98 -8.49 10.14
CA PRO A 153 -11.42 -8.53 9.96
C PRO A 153 -12.03 -9.71 10.72
N HIS A 154 -13.21 -9.52 11.30
CA HIS A 154 -14.10 -10.60 11.72
C HIS A 154 -14.78 -11.27 10.50
N ALA A 155 -15.44 -12.40 10.73
CA ALA A 155 -16.14 -13.16 9.69
C ALA A 155 -17.27 -12.35 9.00
N ASP A 156 -17.89 -11.43 9.72
CA ASP A 156 -18.96 -10.53 9.22
C ASP A 156 -18.41 -9.30 8.47
N GLY A 157 -17.07 -9.17 8.34
CA GLY A 157 -16.41 -8.05 7.71
C GLY A 157 -16.18 -6.84 8.64
N SER A 158 -16.64 -6.87 9.88
CA SER A 158 -16.28 -5.85 10.88
C SER A 158 -14.79 -5.92 11.22
N VAL A 159 -14.25 -4.81 11.71
CA VAL A 159 -12.82 -4.70 12.08
C VAL A 159 -12.67 -5.00 13.57
N ASP A 160 -11.77 -5.91 13.91
CA ASP A 160 -11.37 -6.15 15.29
C ASP A 160 -10.50 -4.99 15.80
N LEU A 161 -11.01 -4.26 16.77
CA LEU A 161 -10.35 -3.12 17.41
C LEU A 161 -9.71 -3.46 18.75
N SER A 162 -9.72 -4.72 19.17
CA SER A 162 -9.19 -5.15 20.47
C SER A 162 -7.73 -4.77 20.68
N TYR A 163 -6.91 -4.84 19.62
CA TYR A 163 -5.50 -4.41 19.68
C TYR A 163 -5.36 -2.89 19.86
N ILE A 164 -6.21 -2.10 19.21
CA ILE A 164 -6.23 -0.63 19.37
C ILE A 164 -6.64 -0.26 20.78
N GLU A 165 -7.70 -0.89 21.31
CA GLU A 165 -8.20 -0.65 22.66
C GLU A 165 -7.14 -1.03 23.70
N ALA A 166 -6.53 -2.21 23.59
CA ALA A 166 -5.50 -2.67 24.51
C ALA A 166 -4.30 -1.72 24.56
N VAL A 167 -3.76 -1.33 23.39
CA VAL A 167 -2.65 -0.38 23.31
C VAL A 167 -3.05 1.00 23.83
N SER A 168 -4.26 1.46 23.55
CA SER A 168 -4.75 2.74 24.10
C SER A 168 -4.82 2.72 25.62
N HIS A 169 -5.22 1.58 26.21
CA HIS A 169 -5.23 1.37 27.65
C HIS A 169 -3.80 1.38 28.22
N GLU A 170 -2.87 0.63 27.62
CA GLU A 170 -1.46 0.59 28.05
C GLU A 170 -0.80 2.00 27.95
N ILE A 171 -1.10 2.76 26.92
CA ILE A 171 -0.65 4.16 26.81
C ILE A 171 -1.22 4.98 27.95
N ALA A 172 -2.52 4.86 28.24
CA ALA A 172 -3.17 5.62 29.32
C ALA A 172 -2.53 5.31 30.69
N ASP A 173 -2.26 4.05 30.96
CA ASP A 173 -1.59 3.59 32.19
C ASP A 173 -0.13 4.09 32.29
N ALA A 174 0.53 4.30 31.18
CA ALA A 174 1.91 4.80 31.12
C ALA A 174 2.01 6.33 31.26
N LEU A 175 0.93 7.08 31.02
CA LEU A 175 0.94 8.55 31.10
C LEU A 175 1.22 9.04 32.52
N ARG A 176 2.00 10.14 32.65
CA ARG A 176 2.36 10.79 33.92
C ARG A 176 2.22 12.30 33.78
N PRO A 177 1.95 13.05 34.88
CA PRO A 177 1.79 14.50 34.84
C PRO A 177 2.98 15.26 34.25
N GLU A 178 4.20 14.76 34.49
CA GLU A 178 5.45 15.33 33.99
C GLU A 178 5.63 15.22 32.47
N HIS A 179 4.86 14.34 31.79
CA HIS A 179 4.93 14.19 30.33
C HIS A 179 4.43 15.42 29.57
N GLY A 180 3.62 16.28 30.22
CA GLY A 180 3.03 17.45 29.58
C GLY A 180 2.05 17.06 28.47
N TYR A 181 2.14 17.70 27.31
CA TYR A 181 1.26 17.43 26.17
C TYR A 181 1.75 16.25 25.32
N ARG A 182 0.84 15.36 24.96
CA ARG A 182 1.11 14.20 24.09
C ARG A 182 0.12 14.13 22.91
N ILE A 183 0.60 13.61 21.79
CA ILE A 183 -0.26 13.28 20.65
C ILE A 183 -0.24 11.76 20.45
N ILE A 184 -1.42 11.17 20.36
CA ILE A 184 -1.61 9.77 20.01
C ILE A 184 -2.15 9.75 18.59
N VAL A 185 -1.41 9.06 17.70
CA VAL A 185 -1.70 9.04 16.28
C VAL A 185 -2.16 7.65 15.88
N ASP A 186 -3.40 7.54 15.44
CA ASP A 186 -3.90 6.31 14.84
C ASP A 186 -3.43 6.23 13.38
N LYS A 187 -2.50 5.30 13.13
CA LYS A 187 -1.93 5.01 11.81
C LYS A 187 -2.58 3.78 11.17
N SER A 188 -3.17 2.91 11.98
CA SER A 188 -3.89 1.73 11.52
C SER A 188 -5.11 2.11 10.70
N THR A 189 -5.52 1.22 9.77
CA THR A 189 -6.78 1.41 9.04
C THR A 189 -7.95 0.98 9.93
N VAL A 190 -8.77 1.94 10.33
CA VAL A 190 -9.81 1.77 11.33
C VAL A 190 -11.17 2.30 10.85
N PRO A 191 -12.29 1.80 11.39
CA PRO A 191 -13.61 2.37 11.14
C PRO A 191 -13.73 3.81 11.62
N VAL A 192 -14.68 4.54 11.02
CA VAL A 192 -15.04 5.91 11.43
C VAL A 192 -15.40 5.96 12.91
N SER A 193 -14.97 7.02 13.61
CA SER A 193 -15.11 7.25 15.05
C SER A 193 -14.12 6.48 15.94
N THR A 194 -13.16 5.76 15.41
CA THR A 194 -12.16 5.05 16.22
C THR A 194 -11.27 6.04 16.98
N GLY A 195 -10.81 7.12 16.36
CA GLY A 195 -10.03 8.15 17.05
C GLY A 195 -10.76 8.79 18.23
N SER A 196 -12.09 8.94 18.13
CA SER A 196 -12.91 9.40 19.27
C SER A 196 -12.96 8.36 20.40
N LYS A 197 -13.04 7.05 20.07
CA LYS A 197 -13.00 5.98 21.07
C LYS A 197 -11.64 5.89 21.74
N VAL A 198 -10.55 6.01 20.99
CA VAL A 198 -9.18 6.10 21.55
C VAL A 198 -9.08 7.26 22.54
N SER A 199 -9.58 8.44 22.17
CA SER A 199 -9.62 9.61 23.07
C SER A 199 -10.42 9.32 24.34
N GLU A 200 -11.55 8.61 24.24
CA GLU A 200 -12.36 8.23 25.39
C GLU A 200 -11.64 7.22 26.29
N VAL A 201 -10.98 6.21 25.74
CA VAL A 201 -10.19 5.22 26.49
C VAL A 201 -9.07 5.92 27.25
N ILE A 202 -8.28 6.77 26.60
CA ILE A 202 -7.21 7.53 27.24
C ILE A 202 -7.76 8.38 28.40
N ARG A 203 -8.82 9.13 28.17
CA ARG A 203 -9.44 9.98 29.22
C ARG A 203 -9.99 9.17 30.40
N ARG A 204 -10.48 7.95 30.16
CA ARG A 204 -11.08 7.06 31.17
C ARG A 204 -10.05 6.41 32.06
N TYR A 205 -8.92 5.99 31.48
CA TYR A 205 -7.93 5.14 32.15
C TYR A 205 -6.65 5.87 32.55
N ALA A 206 -6.38 7.07 32.02
CA ALA A 206 -5.23 7.84 32.49
C ALA A 206 -5.37 8.19 33.97
N ALA A 207 -4.36 7.81 34.74
CA ALA A 207 -4.34 8.03 36.19
C ALA A 207 -4.12 9.50 36.60
N CYS A 208 -3.92 10.40 35.64
CA CYS A 208 -3.59 11.80 35.86
C CYS A 208 -4.18 12.67 34.73
N ASP A 209 -4.32 13.98 35.03
CA ASP A 209 -4.76 14.95 34.03
C ASP A 209 -3.62 15.36 33.10
N VAL A 210 -3.44 14.56 32.05
CA VAL A 210 -2.49 14.82 30.95
C VAL A 210 -3.25 15.35 29.74
N LYS A 211 -2.74 16.41 29.13
CA LYS A 211 -3.32 16.97 27.90
C LYS A 211 -2.91 16.10 26.72
N VAL A 212 -3.86 15.36 26.18
CA VAL A 212 -3.69 14.47 25.04
C VAL A 212 -4.64 14.85 23.92
N ASP A 213 -4.12 14.95 22.70
CA ASP A 213 -4.93 14.98 21.49
C ASP A 213 -4.76 13.69 20.71
N VAL A 214 -5.82 13.24 20.06
CA VAL A 214 -5.81 12.09 19.15
C VAL A 214 -5.86 12.59 17.71
N VAL A 215 -5.05 11.98 16.86
CA VAL A 215 -4.92 12.29 15.43
C VAL A 215 -5.14 11.01 14.62
N SER A 216 -5.89 11.09 13.55
CA SER A 216 -5.96 10.04 12.52
C SER A 216 -5.00 10.39 11.39
N ASN A 217 -4.06 9.49 11.12
CA ASN A 217 -3.06 9.68 10.07
C ASN A 217 -2.92 8.40 9.24
N PRO A 218 -3.91 8.12 8.38
CA PRO A 218 -3.92 6.91 7.58
C PRO A 218 -2.72 6.84 6.65
N GLU A 219 -2.23 5.62 6.39
CA GLU A 219 -1.18 5.34 5.43
C GLU A 219 -1.77 5.01 4.04
N PHE A 220 -0.95 5.21 3.00
CA PHE A 220 -1.32 4.88 1.60
C PHE A 220 -0.18 4.12 0.91
N LEU A 221 0.64 3.45 1.69
CA LEU A 221 1.75 2.65 1.20
C LEU A 221 1.26 1.41 0.45
N ARG A 222 2.13 0.88 -0.40
CA ARG A 222 1.92 -0.38 -1.11
C ARG A 222 3.07 -1.32 -0.79
N GLU A 223 2.77 -2.50 -0.28
CA GLU A 223 3.77 -3.55 -0.09
C GLU A 223 4.62 -3.74 -1.36
N GLY A 224 5.94 -3.92 -1.20
CA GLY A 224 6.88 -3.99 -2.32
C GLY A 224 7.31 -2.66 -2.93
N SER A 225 6.76 -1.53 -2.44
CA SER A 225 7.20 -0.16 -2.74
C SER A 225 6.92 0.80 -1.58
N ALA A 226 6.77 0.28 -0.36
CA ALA A 226 6.32 1.05 0.79
C ALA A 226 7.35 2.11 1.23
N VAL A 227 8.65 1.79 1.20
CA VAL A 227 9.71 2.76 1.46
C VAL A 227 9.60 3.93 0.47
N LYS A 228 9.50 3.63 -0.82
CA LYS A 228 9.37 4.66 -1.87
C LYS A 228 8.09 5.49 -1.70
N ASP A 229 6.96 4.84 -1.39
CA ASP A 229 5.66 5.51 -1.22
C ASP A 229 5.65 6.41 0.03
N LEU A 230 6.36 6.02 1.12
CA LEU A 230 6.50 6.84 2.32
C LEU A 230 7.49 7.99 2.16
N MET A 231 8.61 7.77 1.47
CA MET A 231 9.61 8.81 1.22
C MET A 231 9.13 9.85 0.20
N ASN A 232 8.25 9.47 -0.74
CA ASN A 232 7.71 10.34 -1.77
C ASN A 232 6.18 10.18 -1.89
N PRO A 233 5.41 10.55 -0.87
CA PRO A 233 3.98 10.33 -0.86
C PRO A 233 3.26 11.31 -1.80
N ASP A 234 2.22 10.84 -2.50
CA ASP A 234 1.34 11.71 -3.31
C ASP A 234 0.62 12.75 -2.44
N ARG A 235 0.29 12.41 -1.22
CA ARG A 235 -0.30 13.27 -0.18
C ARG A 235 -0.12 12.65 1.20
N ILE A 236 -0.21 13.51 2.22
CA ILE A 236 -0.26 13.12 3.63
C ILE A 236 -1.60 13.60 4.17
N VAL A 237 -2.39 12.71 4.78
CA VAL A 237 -3.67 13.05 5.40
C VAL A 237 -3.49 13.13 6.91
N ILE A 238 -3.89 14.24 7.49
CA ILE A 238 -3.85 14.47 8.95
C ILE A 238 -5.25 14.89 9.39
N GLY A 239 -5.89 14.05 10.19
CA GLY A 239 -7.16 14.31 10.81
C GLY A 239 -6.96 14.70 12.29
N ALA A 240 -7.29 15.92 12.66
CA ALA A 240 -7.17 16.39 14.04
C ALA A 240 -8.28 17.38 14.40
N ASN A 241 -8.68 17.37 15.68
CA ASN A 241 -9.68 18.31 16.19
C ASN A 241 -9.05 19.56 16.85
N SER A 242 -7.71 19.58 17.00
CA SER A 242 -6.99 20.71 17.60
C SER A 242 -5.94 21.25 16.64
N GLN A 243 -5.86 22.59 16.56
CA GLN A 243 -4.83 23.25 15.74
C GLN A 243 -3.42 22.92 16.24
N ARG A 244 -3.24 22.75 17.56
CA ARG A 244 -1.95 22.39 18.15
C ARG A 244 -1.47 21.02 17.67
N ALA A 245 -2.36 20.01 17.65
CA ALA A 245 -2.03 18.68 17.15
C ALA A 245 -1.72 18.73 15.64
N MET A 246 -2.52 19.47 14.88
CA MET A 246 -2.30 19.66 13.43
C MET A 246 -0.92 20.26 13.17
N ASP A 247 -0.54 21.33 13.87
CA ASP A 247 0.74 22.02 13.64
C ASP A 247 1.95 21.12 14.02
N LEU A 248 1.83 20.33 15.09
CA LEU A 248 2.89 19.38 15.48
C LEU A 248 3.01 18.25 14.46
N MET A 249 1.90 17.69 13.98
CA MET A 249 1.94 16.67 12.94
C MET A 249 2.52 17.21 11.61
N LYS A 250 2.23 18.45 11.25
CA LYS A 250 2.86 19.11 10.09
C LYS A 250 4.38 19.22 10.26
N ARG A 251 4.88 19.43 11.47
CA ARG A 251 6.32 19.43 11.75
C ARG A 251 6.94 18.04 11.61
N VAL A 252 6.23 16.97 12.03
CA VAL A 252 6.69 15.58 11.77
C VAL A 252 6.87 15.33 10.28
N TYR A 253 5.94 15.82 9.47
CA TYR A 253 5.96 15.59 8.03
C TYR A 253 6.71 16.66 7.22
N GLN A 254 7.31 17.66 7.88
CA GLN A 254 8.04 18.74 7.20
C GLN A 254 9.16 18.25 6.25
N PRO A 255 9.93 17.18 6.56
CA PRO A 255 10.96 16.69 5.65
C PRO A 255 10.41 16.07 4.35
N PHE A 256 9.13 15.72 4.32
CA PHE A 256 8.51 15.06 3.17
C PHE A 256 7.93 16.10 2.22
N SER A 257 8.37 16.07 0.96
CA SER A 257 7.91 17.01 -0.08
C SER A 257 6.56 16.60 -0.66
N ALA A 258 5.49 16.65 0.15
CA ALA A 258 4.15 16.25 -0.26
C ALA A 258 3.08 17.21 0.26
N PRO A 259 1.96 17.40 -0.46
CA PRO A 259 0.83 18.17 0.02
C PRO A 259 0.21 17.50 1.25
N ILE A 260 -0.08 18.32 2.28
CA ILE A 260 -0.79 17.87 3.49
C ILE A 260 -2.26 18.22 3.34
N VAL A 261 -3.12 17.22 3.53
CA VAL A 261 -4.57 17.34 3.54
C VAL A 261 -5.02 17.39 5.00
N GLU A 262 -5.37 18.60 5.47
CA GLU A 262 -5.81 18.87 6.83
C GLU A 262 -7.33 18.67 6.92
N VAL A 263 -7.78 17.75 7.77
CA VAL A 263 -9.21 17.38 7.93
C VAL A 263 -9.54 17.07 9.41
N ASP A 264 -10.80 16.81 9.68
CA ASP A 264 -11.23 16.23 10.97
C ASP A 264 -10.93 14.72 11.04
N LEU A 265 -11.04 14.14 12.26
CA LEU A 265 -10.76 12.72 12.51
C LEU A 265 -11.58 11.80 11.59
N SER A 266 -12.91 12.01 11.55
CA SER A 266 -13.81 11.12 10.79
C SER A 266 -13.56 11.18 9.29
N SER A 267 -13.24 12.36 8.77
CA SER A 267 -12.88 12.53 7.35
C SER A 267 -11.58 11.80 7.02
N ALA A 268 -10.56 11.86 7.90
CA ALA A 268 -9.30 11.14 7.69
C ALA A 268 -9.49 9.62 7.66
N GLU A 269 -10.25 9.09 8.62
CA GLU A 269 -10.60 7.67 8.69
C GLU A 269 -11.35 7.22 7.42
N LEU A 270 -12.33 8.01 6.96
CA LEU A 270 -13.14 7.71 5.79
C LEU A 270 -12.33 7.78 4.47
N ILE A 271 -11.40 8.74 4.35
CA ILE A 271 -10.55 8.90 3.16
C ILE A 271 -9.79 7.61 2.86
N LYS A 272 -9.29 6.92 3.88
CA LYS A 272 -8.56 5.64 3.68
C LYS A 272 -9.45 4.56 3.08
N HIS A 273 -10.62 4.33 3.66
CA HIS A 273 -11.58 3.34 3.17
C HIS A 273 -12.07 3.68 1.76
N ALA A 274 -12.43 4.94 1.51
CA ALA A 274 -12.88 5.40 0.21
C ALA A 274 -11.80 5.25 -0.86
N ALA A 275 -10.53 5.57 -0.55
CA ALA A 275 -9.43 5.42 -1.49
C ALA A 275 -9.20 3.95 -1.86
N ASN A 276 -9.08 3.06 -0.87
CA ASN A 276 -8.79 1.65 -1.13
C ASN A 276 -9.96 0.95 -1.85
N SER A 277 -11.20 1.25 -1.49
CA SER A 277 -12.37 0.69 -2.16
C SER A 277 -12.52 1.20 -3.60
N PHE A 278 -12.15 2.45 -3.88
CA PHE A 278 -12.15 2.99 -5.24
C PHE A 278 -11.08 2.34 -6.12
N LEU A 279 -9.88 2.05 -5.56
CA LEU A 279 -8.84 1.33 -6.28
C LEU A 279 -9.27 -0.12 -6.58
N ALA A 280 -9.89 -0.81 -5.61
CA ALA A 280 -10.48 -2.14 -5.82
C ALA A 280 -11.59 -2.11 -6.88
N LEU A 281 -12.45 -1.09 -6.88
CA LEU A 281 -13.46 -0.86 -7.92
C LEU A 281 -12.84 -0.75 -9.31
N LYS A 282 -11.75 -0.01 -9.48
CA LYS A 282 -11.06 0.13 -10.77
C LYS A 282 -10.58 -1.22 -11.31
N ILE A 283 -10.03 -2.07 -10.44
CA ILE A 283 -9.58 -3.42 -10.82
C ILE A 283 -10.78 -4.31 -11.20
N SER A 284 -11.84 -4.32 -10.38
CA SER A 284 -13.05 -5.10 -10.69
C SER A 284 -13.74 -4.58 -11.96
N TYR A 285 -13.78 -3.27 -12.16
CA TYR A 285 -14.33 -2.67 -13.38
C TYR A 285 -13.61 -3.13 -14.64
N ILE A 286 -12.27 -3.04 -14.66
CA ILE A 286 -11.53 -3.45 -15.86
C ILE A 286 -11.60 -4.97 -16.09
N ASN A 287 -11.73 -5.78 -15.04
CA ASN A 287 -11.96 -7.21 -15.15
C ASN A 287 -13.36 -7.53 -15.71
N ALA A 288 -14.39 -6.75 -15.36
CA ALA A 288 -15.71 -6.86 -15.98
C ALA A 288 -15.65 -6.45 -17.47
N VAL A 289 -14.92 -5.38 -17.82
CA VAL A 289 -14.67 -4.97 -19.21
C VAL A 289 -13.92 -6.05 -19.98
N ALA A 290 -12.92 -6.69 -19.36
CA ALA A 290 -12.19 -7.80 -19.95
C ALA A 290 -13.13 -8.95 -20.37
N ALA A 291 -14.14 -9.25 -19.56
CA ALA A 291 -15.15 -10.24 -19.91
C ALA A 291 -15.94 -9.89 -21.19
N VAL A 292 -16.25 -8.62 -21.38
CA VAL A 292 -16.91 -8.12 -22.59
C VAL A 292 -15.96 -8.19 -23.77
N CYS A 293 -14.69 -7.78 -23.59
CA CYS A 293 -13.67 -7.81 -24.64
C CYS A 293 -13.48 -9.24 -25.19
N GLU A 294 -13.40 -10.26 -24.32
CA GLU A 294 -13.25 -11.67 -24.73
C GLU A 294 -14.38 -12.11 -25.68
N LYS A 295 -15.62 -11.71 -25.40
CA LYS A 295 -16.79 -12.07 -26.22
C LYS A 295 -16.93 -11.19 -27.47
N ALA A 296 -16.57 -9.90 -27.36
CA ALA A 296 -16.65 -8.95 -28.47
C ALA A 296 -15.44 -9.06 -29.43
N GLY A 297 -14.40 -9.81 -29.04
CA GLY A 297 -13.14 -9.90 -29.78
C GLY A 297 -12.29 -8.64 -29.75
N ALA A 298 -12.48 -7.79 -28.72
CA ALA A 298 -11.66 -6.62 -28.43
C ALA A 298 -10.43 -6.98 -27.58
N ASP A 299 -9.50 -6.01 -27.43
CA ASP A 299 -8.33 -6.13 -26.54
C ASP A 299 -8.52 -5.19 -25.34
N VAL A 300 -8.58 -5.75 -24.13
CA VAL A 300 -8.78 -5.00 -22.88
C VAL A 300 -7.66 -4.00 -22.60
N GLU A 301 -6.41 -4.27 -23.04
CA GLU A 301 -5.30 -3.32 -22.85
C GLU A 301 -5.48 -2.06 -23.70
N LEU A 302 -5.93 -2.23 -24.95
CA LEU A 302 -6.24 -1.08 -25.81
C LEU A 302 -7.44 -0.29 -25.26
N VAL A 303 -8.45 -0.98 -24.75
CA VAL A 303 -9.58 -0.33 -24.05
C VAL A 303 -9.11 0.41 -22.81
N ALA A 304 -8.31 -0.23 -21.94
CA ALA A 304 -7.76 0.38 -20.72
C ALA A 304 -6.84 1.57 -21.03
N GLN A 305 -6.03 1.46 -22.11
CA GLN A 305 -5.22 2.56 -22.58
C GLN A 305 -6.09 3.72 -23.06
N GLY A 306 -7.09 3.45 -23.90
CA GLY A 306 -7.97 4.48 -24.48
C GLY A 306 -8.72 5.25 -23.39
N ILE A 307 -9.41 4.57 -22.47
CA ILE A 307 -10.11 5.24 -21.37
C ILE A 307 -9.15 5.88 -20.35
N GLY A 308 -7.97 5.28 -20.16
CA GLY A 308 -6.96 5.76 -19.20
C GLY A 308 -6.23 7.03 -19.67
N MET A 309 -6.31 7.42 -20.94
CA MET A 309 -5.80 8.69 -21.44
C MET A 309 -6.63 9.89 -20.95
N ASP A 310 -7.88 9.69 -20.59
CA ASP A 310 -8.66 10.71 -19.89
C ASP A 310 -8.11 10.90 -18.48
N LYS A 311 -7.62 12.12 -18.16
CA LYS A 311 -7.04 12.46 -16.85
C LYS A 311 -8.00 12.22 -15.68
N ARG A 312 -9.32 12.30 -15.92
CA ARG A 312 -10.36 12.03 -14.91
C ARG A 312 -10.44 10.55 -14.54
N ILE A 313 -10.00 9.64 -15.43
CA ILE A 313 -10.01 8.20 -15.24
C ILE A 313 -8.63 7.72 -14.82
N SER A 314 -7.57 8.12 -15.53
CA SER A 314 -6.18 7.66 -15.36
C SER A 314 -5.99 6.16 -15.66
N ARG A 315 -4.84 5.80 -16.23
CA ARG A 315 -4.47 4.41 -16.56
C ARG A 315 -4.19 3.53 -15.33
N HIS A 316 -3.84 4.16 -14.21
CA HIS A 316 -3.49 3.42 -12.98
C HIS A 316 -4.65 2.57 -12.47
N PHE A 317 -4.37 1.34 -12.03
CA PHE A 317 -5.33 0.35 -11.55
C PHE A 317 -6.36 -0.14 -12.59
N LEU A 318 -6.05 0.01 -13.89
CA LEU A 318 -6.83 -0.55 -15.00
C LEU A 318 -6.11 -1.73 -15.67
N ASN A 319 -5.40 -2.56 -14.91
CA ASN A 319 -4.77 -3.79 -15.41
C ASN A 319 -5.73 -4.96 -15.15
N ALA A 320 -6.24 -5.55 -16.23
CA ALA A 320 -7.05 -6.76 -16.14
C ALA A 320 -6.17 -7.97 -15.77
N GLY A 321 -6.74 -8.91 -14.99
CA GLY A 321 -6.03 -10.10 -14.55
C GLY A 321 -6.88 -10.99 -13.65
N LEU A 322 -6.24 -11.81 -12.82
CA LEU A 322 -6.88 -12.75 -11.89
C LEU A 322 -7.68 -12.10 -10.76
N GLY A 323 -7.65 -10.78 -10.66
CA GLY A 323 -8.25 -10.05 -9.55
C GLY A 323 -7.23 -9.53 -8.55
N TYR A 324 -7.73 -8.90 -7.48
CA TYR A 324 -6.92 -8.37 -6.39
C TYR A 324 -6.94 -9.31 -5.17
N GLY A 325 -5.85 -9.26 -4.42
CA GLY A 325 -5.65 -9.93 -3.13
C GLY A 325 -4.87 -9.04 -2.18
N GLY A 326 -4.11 -9.66 -1.29
CA GLY A 326 -3.30 -8.98 -0.29
C GLY A 326 -4.06 -8.63 0.97
N SER A 327 -3.34 -8.07 1.92
CA SER A 327 -3.85 -7.77 3.27
C SER A 327 -4.79 -6.57 3.34
N CYS A 328 -4.77 -5.67 2.33
CA CYS A 328 -5.45 -4.38 2.40
C CYS A 328 -6.81 -4.38 1.68
N PHE A 329 -6.84 -4.57 0.36
CA PHE A 329 -8.08 -4.37 -0.41
C PHE A 329 -9.24 -5.26 0.03
N PRO A 330 -9.07 -6.60 0.21
CA PRO A 330 -10.19 -7.44 0.64
C PRO A 330 -10.74 -7.02 2.01
N LYS A 331 -9.85 -6.70 2.94
CA LYS A 331 -10.21 -6.25 4.30
C LYS A 331 -10.91 -4.89 4.27
N ASP A 332 -10.35 -3.91 3.57
CA ASP A 332 -10.84 -2.52 3.61
C ASP A 332 -12.16 -2.35 2.83
N VAL A 333 -12.36 -3.11 1.74
CA VAL A 333 -13.64 -3.14 1.02
C VAL A 333 -14.74 -3.73 1.91
N LYS A 334 -14.51 -4.88 2.56
CA LYS A 334 -15.45 -5.49 3.51
C LYS A 334 -15.72 -4.57 4.70
N GLY A 335 -14.64 -3.98 5.26
CA GLY A 335 -14.75 -3.02 6.35
C GLY A 335 -15.62 -1.82 5.97
N PHE A 336 -15.45 -1.27 4.77
CA PHE A 336 -16.27 -0.13 4.33
C PHE A 336 -17.74 -0.52 4.04
N ILE A 337 -17.98 -1.71 3.50
CA ILE A 337 -19.35 -2.24 3.37
C ILE A 337 -20.01 -2.33 4.75
N ASN A 338 -19.31 -2.89 5.75
CA ASN A 338 -19.82 -3.03 7.11
C ASN A 338 -20.10 -1.67 7.76
N ILE A 339 -19.17 -0.71 7.65
CA ILE A 339 -19.38 0.66 8.13
C ILE A 339 -20.62 1.29 7.51
N ALA A 340 -20.80 1.17 6.20
CA ALA A 340 -21.94 1.72 5.49
C ALA A 340 -23.26 1.06 5.91
N ASP A 341 -23.27 -0.26 6.07
CA ASP A 341 -24.43 -1.01 6.54
C ASP A 341 -24.79 -0.61 7.99
N GLN A 342 -23.82 -0.42 8.90
CA GLN A 342 -24.04 0.07 10.26
C GLN A 342 -24.62 1.50 10.30
N LEU A 343 -24.23 2.35 9.34
CA LEU A 343 -24.74 3.71 9.20
C LEU A 343 -26.10 3.77 8.47
N GLY A 344 -26.67 2.63 8.08
CA GLY A 344 -27.93 2.56 7.35
C GLY A 344 -27.85 3.02 5.88
N THR A 345 -26.66 3.09 5.32
CA THR A 345 -26.39 3.54 3.93
C THR A 345 -25.68 2.45 3.13
N PRO A 346 -26.34 1.34 2.76
CA PRO A 346 -25.69 0.18 2.17
C PRO A 346 -25.01 0.50 0.82
N MET A 347 -23.74 0.09 0.69
CA MET A 347 -22.95 0.29 -0.52
C MET A 347 -23.03 -0.93 -1.45
N TYR A 348 -24.11 -1.06 -2.21
CA TYR A 348 -24.31 -2.14 -3.18
C TYR A 348 -23.20 -2.19 -4.23
N LEU A 349 -22.66 -1.04 -4.63
CA LEU A 349 -21.55 -0.97 -5.57
C LEU A 349 -20.34 -1.78 -5.09
N LEU A 350 -19.96 -1.67 -3.81
CA LEU A 350 -18.82 -2.40 -3.26
C LEU A 350 -19.11 -3.89 -3.09
N LYS A 351 -20.37 -4.26 -2.80
CA LYS A 351 -20.78 -5.67 -2.76
C LYS A 351 -20.61 -6.32 -4.14
N GLU A 352 -20.92 -5.60 -5.23
CA GLU A 352 -20.68 -6.10 -6.59
C GLU A 352 -19.19 -6.14 -6.95
N VAL A 353 -18.39 -5.17 -6.49
CA VAL A 353 -16.93 -5.19 -6.64
C VAL A 353 -16.31 -6.49 -6.09
N GLU A 354 -16.71 -6.91 -4.89
CA GLU A 354 -16.27 -8.17 -4.29
C GLU A 354 -16.73 -9.39 -5.11
N GLN A 355 -17.98 -9.40 -5.57
CA GLN A 355 -18.52 -10.50 -6.37
C GLN A 355 -17.77 -10.64 -7.71
N ILE A 356 -17.49 -9.54 -8.41
CA ILE A 356 -16.70 -9.54 -9.64
C ILE A 356 -15.31 -10.12 -9.37
N ASN A 357 -14.65 -9.67 -8.29
CA ASN A 357 -13.33 -10.15 -7.92
C ASN A 357 -13.32 -11.65 -7.58
N ALA A 358 -14.31 -12.13 -6.84
CA ALA A 358 -14.45 -13.55 -6.50
C ALA A 358 -14.68 -14.43 -7.73
N ARG A 359 -15.50 -13.98 -8.68
CA ARG A 359 -15.81 -14.72 -9.92
C ARG A 359 -14.63 -14.78 -10.90
N GLN A 360 -13.63 -13.89 -10.76
CA GLN A 360 -12.54 -13.78 -11.73
C GLN A 360 -11.67 -15.05 -11.80
N ILE A 361 -11.41 -15.67 -10.66
CA ILE A 361 -10.65 -16.93 -10.60
C ILE A 361 -11.42 -18.05 -11.31
N GLU A 362 -12.72 -18.22 -11.05
CA GLU A 362 -13.54 -19.27 -11.68
C GLU A 362 -13.62 -19.08 -13.19
N ARG A 363 -13.81 -17.85 -13.67
CA ARG A 363 -13.78 -17.56 -15.11
C ARG A 363 -12.46 -17.92 -15.76
N PHE A 364 -11.35 -17.71 -15.07
CA PHE A 364 -10.03 -18.08 -15.57
C PHE A 364 -9.85 -19.60 -15.59
N LEU A 365 -10.29 -20.29 -14.54
CA LEU A 365 -10.30 -21.75 -14.45
C LEU A 365 -11.19 -22.38 -15.53
N ASP A 366 -12.37 -21.82 -15.82
CA ASP A 366 -13.27 -22.31 -16.86
C ASP A 366 -12.57 -22.33 -18.22
N ARG A 367 -11.76 -21.32 -18.55
CA ARG A 367 -10.98 -21.29 -19.79
C ARG A 367 -9.89 -22.37 -19.82
N ILE A 368 -9.26 -22.69 -18.68
CA ILE A 368 -8.31 -23.80 -18.58
C ILE A 368 -9.06 -25.14 -18.75
N ARG A 369 -10.23 -25.31 -18.10
CA ARG A 369 -11.09 -26.50 -18.24
C ARG A 369 -11.54 -26.69 -19.68
N GLU A 370 -12.01 -25.64 -20.33
CA GLU A 370 -12.43 -25.68 -21.74
C GLU A 370 -11.29 -26.15 -22.64
N LYS A 371 -10.07 -25.68 -22.39
CA LYS A 371 -8.90 -26.08 -23.18
C LYS A 371 -8.41 -27.49 -22.87
N MET A 372 -8.35 -27.87 -21.60
CA MET A 372 -7.76 -29.15 -21.17
C MET A 372 -8.78 -30.26 -21.02
N TRP A 373 -10.06 -29.94 -21.09
CA TRP A 373 -11.21 -30.82 -20.93
C TRP A 373 -11.31 -31.49 -19.56
N VAL A 374 -10.22 -32.13 -19.05
CA VAL A 374 -10.14 -32.76 -17.73
C VAL A 374 -8.82 -32.35 -17.09
N LEU A 375 -8.87 -31.85 -15.84
CA LEU A 375 -7.66 -31.41 -15.12
C LEU A 375 -7.00 -32.53 -14.32
N ARG A 376 -7.74 -33.60 -13.99
CA ARG A 376 -7.19 -34.74 -13.24
C ARG A 376 -5.96 -35.33 -13.94
N ASN A 377 -4.85 -35.46 -13.19
CA ASN A 377 -3.56 -35.95 -13.61
C ASN A 377 -2.83 -35.05 -14.65
N LYS A 378 -3.37 -33.85 -14.96
CA LYS A 378 -2.66 -32.87 -15.79
C LYS A 378 -1.57 -32.20 -15.00
N ARG A 379 -0.38 -32.02 -15.59
CA ARG A 379 0.73 -31.31 -14.99
C ARG A 379 0.61 -29.83 -15.29
N ILE A 380 0.38 -29.04 -14.26
CA ILE A 380 0.15 -27.59 -14.36
C ILE A 380 1.22 -26.86 -13.54
N ALA A 381 2.05 -26.08 -14.22
CA ALA A 381 3.02 -25.20 -13.59
C ALA A 381 2.39 -23.83 -13.32
N VAL A 382 2.64 -23.28 -12.13
CA VAL A 382 2.17 -21.95 -11.73
C VAL A 382 3.35 -21.06 -11.37
N TRP A 383 3.53 -19.99 -12.10
CA TRP A 383 4.49 -18.95 -11.78
C TRP A 383 3.84 -17.84 -10.97
N GLY A 384 4.25 -17.72 -9.72
CA GLY A 384 3.74 -16.75 -8.75
C GLY A 384 2.86 -17.41 -7.69
N ILE A 385 3.13 -17.08 -6.42
CA ILE A 385 2.38 -17.49 -5.23
C ILE A 385 1.96 -16.25 -4.43
N ALA A 386 2.86 -15.24 -4.33
CA ALA A 386 2.55 -13.96 -3.72
C ALA A 386 1.37 -13.28 -4.44
N PHE A 387 0.62 -12.45 -3.71
CA PHE A 387 -0.53 -11.76 -4.30
C PHE A 387 -0.14 -10.72 -5.38
N LYS A 388 1.10 -10.23 -5.36
CA LYS A 388 1.74 -9.37 -6.37
C LYS A 388 3.27 -9.48 -6.32
N GLN A 389 3.97 -8.80 -7.24
CA GLN A 389 5.42 -8.74 -7.25
C GLN A 389 6.02 -7.95 -6.06
N ASN A 390 7.30 -8.20 -5.77
CA ASN A 390 8.13 -7.51 -4.79
C ASN A 390 7.64 -7.64 -3.34
N THR A 391 6.92 -8.72 -3.01
CA THR A 391 6.52 -9.08 -1.65
C THR A 391 6.52 -10.60 -1.50
N ASP A 392 6.62 -11.07 -0.26
CA ASP A 392 6.44 -12.46 0.14
C ASP A 392 5.04 -12.73 0.73
N ASP A 393 4.16 -11.69 0.73
CA ASP A 393 2.81 -11.79 1.29
C ASP A 393 1.88 -12.63 0.39
N VAL A 394 1.29 -13.64 0.99
CA VAL A 394 0.35 -14.57 0.34
C VAL A 394 -1.08 -14.46 0.87
N ARG A 395 -1.33 -13.50 1.78
CA ARG A 395 -2.68 -13.29 2.35
C ARG A 395 -3.66 -12.92 1.26
N GLU A 396 -4.80 -13.59 1.23
CA GLU A 396 -5.82 -13.41 0.18
C GLU A 396 -5.27 -13.51 -1.26
N SER A 397 -4.10 -14.16 -1.45
CA SER A 397 -3.51 -14.32 -2.77
C SER A 397 -4.44 -15.07 -3.70
N VAL A 398 -4.72 -14.48 -4.86
CA VAL A 398 -5.48 -15.12 -5.93
C VAL A 398 -4.73 -16.31 -6.55
N ALA A 399 -3.39 -16.27 -6.52
CA ALA A 399 -2.55 -17.39 -6.96
C ALA A 399 -2.69 -18.60 -6.02
N VAL A 400 -2.67 -18.40 -4.70
CA VAL A 400 -2.92 -19.46 -3.71
C VAL A 400 -4.30 -20.07 -3.90
N LYS A 401 -5.34 -19.24 -4.08
CA LYS A 401 -6.72 -19.71 -4.35
C LYS A 401 -6.78 -20.54 -5.64
N LEU A 402 -6.12 -20.09 -6.69
CA LEU A 402 -6.05 -20.80 -7.98
C LEU A 402 -5.33 -22.16 -7.83
N ILE A 403 -4.17 -22.21 -7.14
CA ILE A 403 -3.42 -23.45 -6.90
C ILE A 403 -4.29 -24.46 -6.13
N ARG A 404 -5.00 -24.03 -5.08
CA ARG A 404 -5.94 -24.89 -4.33
C ARG A 404 -7.02 -25.48 -5.24
N ARG A 405 -7.66 -24.65 -6.06
CA ARG A 405 -8.72 -25.09 -6.99
C ARG A 405 -8.20 -26.11 -8.03
N LEU A 406 -7.01 -25.86 -8.60
CA LEU A 406 -6.38 -26.81 -9.54
C LEU A 406 -6.09 -28.16 -8.87
N ALA A 407 -5.54 -28.14 -7.65
CA ALA A 407 -5.25 -29.36 -6.89
C ALA A 407 -6.52 -30.11 -6.47
N GLU A 408 -7.59 -29.40 -6.06
CA GLU A 408 -8.90 -30.00 -5.75
C GLU A 408 -9.50 -30.73 -6.95
N GLU A 409 -9.25 -30.29 -8.18
CA GLU A 409 -9.66 -30.94 -9.42
C GLU A 409 -8.73 -32.08 -9.85
N GLY A 410 -7.72 -32.39 -9.03
CA GLY A 410 -6.81 -33.50 -9.22
C GLY A 410 -5.66 -33.22 -10.20
N ALA A 411 -5.37 -31.95 -10.49
CA ALA A 411 -4.15 -31.58 -11.23
C ALA A 411 -2.90 -31.87 -10.41
N ILE A 412 -1.80 -32.20 -11.07
CA ILE A 412 -0.45 -32.30 -10.49
C ILE A 412 0.16 -30.91 -10.61
N VAL A 413 0.17 -30.16 -9.51
CA VAL A 413 0.56 -28.74 -9.53
C VAL A 413 2.01 -28.59 -9.06
N THR A 414 2.81 -27.87 -9.86
CA THR A 414 4.10 -27.30 -9.45
C THR A 414 3.98 -25.80 -9.37
N ALA A 415 4.61 -25.16 -8.38
CA ALA A 415 4.55 -23.71 -8.22
C ALA A 415 5.94 -23.12 -7.93
N TYR A 416 6.18 -21.93 -8.41
CA TYR A 416 7.40 -21.18 -8.13
C TYR A 416 7.11 -19.71 -7.84
N ASP A 417 7.77 -19.16 -6.84
CA ASP A 417 7.75 -17.71 -6.54
C ASP A 417 9.15 -17.26 -6.08
N PRO A 418 9.63 -16.09 -6.53
CA PRO A 418 10.96 -15.59 -6.16
C PRO A 418 11.16 -15.30 -4.69
N LYS A 419 10.07 -14.98 -3.95
CA LYS A 419 10.13 -14.53 -2.55
C LYS A 419 9.17 -15.27 -1.63
N ALA A 420 8.05 -15.76 -2.15
CA ALA A 420 6.98 -16.34 -1.35
C ALA A 420 7.05 -17.89 -1.27
N ALA A 421 8.23 -18.51 -1.40
CA ALA A 421 8.34 -19.97 -1.31
C ALA A 421 7.95 -20.48 0.09
N GLU A 422 8.48 -19.91 1.16
CA GLU A 422 8.19 -20.34 2.52
C GLU A 422 6.78 -19.96 2.98
N THR A 423 6.37 -18.71 2.74
CA THR A 423 5.02 -18.22 3.08
C THR A 423 3.96 -18.97 2.29
N GLY A 424 4.26 -19.27 1.02
CA GLY A 424 3.44 -20.08 0.13
C GLY A 424 3.31 -21.53 0.61
N ALA A 425 4.41 -22.15 1.04
CA ALA A 425 4.38 -23.51 1.60
C ALA A 425 3.44 -23.60 2.82
N ARG A 426 3.55 -22.64 3.73
CA ARG A 426 2.64 -22.54 4.89
C ARG A 426 1.19 -22.33 4.49
N ALA A 427 0.95 -21.41 3.52
CA ALA A 427 -0.40 -21.13 3.07
C ALA A 427 -1.04 -22.29 2.28
N LEU A 428 -0.24 -23.14 1.67
CA LEU A 428 -0.67 -24.32 0.91
C LEU A 428 -0.53 -25.63 1.67
N GLU A 429 -0.34 -25.58 3.00
CA GLU A 429 -0.29 -26.77 3.83
C GLU A 429 -1.54 -27.64 3.64
N GLY A 430 -1.34 -28.95 3.46
CA GLY A 430 -2.42 -29.90 3.15
C GLY A 430 -2.90 -29.90 1.69
N VAL A 431 -2.36 -29.05 0.83
CA VAL A 431 -2.63 -29.06 -0.63
C VAL A 431 -1.56 -29.86 -1.35
N SER A 432 -1.97 -30.71 -2.31
CA SER A 432 -1.04 -31.47 -3.13
C SER A 432 -0.39 -30.56 -4.18
N VAL A 433 0.71 -29.90 -3.82
CA VAL A 433 1.50 -29.00 -4.68
C VAL A 433 2.99 -29.16 -4.37
N THR A 434 3.83 -29.09 -5.39
CA THR A 434 5.29 -29.05 -5.25
C THR A 434 5.78 -27.61 -5.46
N ILE A 435 6.40 -27.02 -4.44
CA ILE A 435 7.04 -25.70 -4.58
C ILE A 435 8.47 -25.90 -5.04
N CYS A 436 8.79 -25.33 -6.21
CA CYS A 436 10.10 -25.43 -6.86
C CYS A 436 11.02 -24.29 -6.43
N SER A 437 12.33 -24.54 -6.45
CA SER A 437 13.36 -23.53 -6.18
C SER A 437 13.77 -22.71 -7.39
N ASP A 438 13.42 -23.17 -8.62
CA ASP A 438 13.74 -22.53 -9.89
C ASP A 438 12.53 -22.51 -10.83
N MET A 439 12.35 -21.39 -11.55
CA MET A 439 11.21 -21.21 -12.45
C MET A 439 11.20 -22.15 -13.66
N TYR A 440 12.37 -22.56 -14.14
CA TYR A 440 12.48 -23.49 -15.28
C TYR A 440 12.30 -24.95 -14.83
N GLU A 441 12.71 -25.29 -13.62
CA GLU A 441 12.38 -26.57 -13.02
C GLU A 441 10.87 -26.74 -12.83
N CYS A 442 10.21 -25.67 -12.38
CA CYS A 442 8.76 -25.64 -12.18
C CYS A 442 7.96 -26.02 -13.42
N VAL A 443 8.42 -25.66 -14.61
CA VAL A 443 7.71 -25.93 -15.88
C VAL A 443 8.09 -27.26 -16.55
N ARG A 444 9.02 -28.03 -15.95
CA ARG A 444 9.45 -29.32 -16.54
C ARG A 444 8.29 -30.32 -16.67
N ASP A 445 8.11 -30.86 -17.86
CA ASP A 445 7.04 -31.79 -18.22
C ASP A 445 5.61 -31.22 -18.01
N ALA A 446 5.45 -29.92 -17.79
CA ALA A 446 4.14 -29.31 -17.65
C ALA A 446 3.36 -29.31 -18.97
N GLU A 447 2.05 -29.52 -18.86
CA GLU A 447 1.12 -29.43 -20.01
C GLU A 447 0.57 -27.98 -20.12
N VAL A 448 0.53 -27.25 -19.01
CA VAL A 448 0.08 -25.87 -18.96
C VAL A 448 1.00 -25.07 -18.04
N LEU A 449 1.40 -23.89 -18.48
CA LEU A 449 2.00 -22.86 -17.63
C LEU A 449 0.95 -21.79 -17.34
N VAL A 450 0.73 -21.51 -16.05
CA VAL A 450 -0.09 -20.39 -15.57
C VAL A 450 0.81 -19.32 -14.99
N VAL A 451 0.66 -18.07 -15.44
CA VAL A 451 1.32 -16.92 -14.85
C VAL A 451 0.32 -16.23 -13.91
N ALA A 452 0.54 -16.33 -12.59
CA ALA A 452 -0.40 -15.89 -11.56
C ALA A 452 0.03 -14.62 -10.83
N THR A 453 1.32 -14.23 -10.93
CA THR A 453 1.87 -13.00 -10.33
C THR A 453 2.77 -12.28 -11.32
N GLU A 454 2.74 -10.95 -11.29
CA GLU A 454 3.41 -10.08 -12.28
C GLU A 454 4.90 -9.82 -12.00
N TRP A 455 5.67 -10.85 -11.60
CA TRP A 455 7.10 -10.71 -11.40
C TRP A 455 7.84 -10.37 -12.69
N ARG A 456 8.75 -9.38 -12.62
CA ARG A 456 9.55 -8.96 -13.79
C ARG A 456 10.33 -10.12 -14.43
N GLN A 457 10.85 -11.04 -13.62
CA GLN A 457 11.59 -12.20 -14.12
C GLN A 457 10.73 -13.13 -14.99
N PHE A 458 9.41 -13.21 -14.74
CA PHE A 458 8.50 -13.98 -15.60
C PHE A 458 8.28 -13.27 -16.93
N ALA A 459 8.09 -11.94 -16.90
CA ALA A 459 7.93 -11.15 -18.12
C ALA A 459 9.17 -11.19 -19.04
N THR A 460 10.37 -11.42 -18.47
CA THR A 460 11.64 -11.49 -19.21
C THR A 460 12.18 -12.91 -19.36
N ALA A 461 11.35 -13.92 -19.11
CA ALA A 461 11.74 -15.32 -19.20
C ALA A 461 12.16 -15.72 -20.64
N ASN A 462 13.13 -16.63 -20.73
CA ASN A 462 13.46 -17.24 -22.02
C ASN A 462 12.40 -18.28 -22.41
N LEU A 463 11.40 -17.84 -23.19
CA LEU A 463 10.27 -18.68 -23.58
C LEU A 463 10.68 -19.86 -24.48
N VAL A 464 11.78 -19.77 -25.22
CA VAL A 464 12.31 -20.93 -26.00
C VAL A 464 12.75 -22.03 -25.05
N LYS A 465 13.51 -21.69 -23.98
CA LYS A 465 13.89 -22.65 -22.94
C LYS A 465 12.67 -23.24 -22.24
N VAL A 466 11.66 -22.40 -21.93
CA VAL A 466 10.39 -22.86 -21.32
C VAL A 466 9.72 -23.89 -22.25
N ARG A 467 9.67 -23.59 -23.55
CA ARG A 467 9.08 -24.49 -24.57
C ARG A 467 9.76 -25.86 -24.63
N GLU A 468 11.08 -25.88 -24.54
CA GLU A 468 11.88 -27.11 -24.56
C GLU A 468 11.64 -28.01 -23.35
N LEU A 469 11.29 -27.41 -22.21
CA LEU A 469 11.07 -28.10 -20.93
C LEU A 469 9.64 -28.62 -20.77
N MET A 470 8.66 -27.97 -21.39
CA MET A 470 7.25 -28.31 -21.26
C MET A 470 6.84 -29.46 -22.21
N HIS A 471 5.88 -30.26 -21.71
CA HIS A 471 5.26 -31.32 -22.51
C HIS A 471 4.33 -30.75 -23.59
N LEU A 472 3.45 -29.85 -23.21
CA LEU A 472 2.56 -29.12 -24.15
C LEU A 472 2.86 -27.62 -24.11
N PRO A 473 2.81 -26.94 -25.27
CA PRO A 473 3.14 -25.50 -25.33
C PRO A 473 1.92 -24.61 -25.07
N ILE A 474 1.35 -24.65 -23.88
CA ILE A 474 0.15 -23.89 -23.54
C ILE A 474 0.46 -22.94 -22.39
N ILE A 475 0.23 -21.65 -22.60
CA ILE A 475 0.37 -20.62 -21.57
C ILE A 475 -0.98 -19.97 -21.28
N PHE A 476 -1.33 -19.88 -20.00
CA PHE A 476 -2.40 -19.04 -19.48
C PHE A 476 -1.81 -17.89 -18.66
N ASP A 477 -1.80 -16.69 -19.22
CA ASP A 477 -1.26 -15.51 -18.57
C ASP A 477 -2.39 -14.75 -17.82
N GLY A 478 -2.47 -14.98 -16.52
CA GLY A 478 -3.45 -14.37 -15.63
C GLY A 478 -3.11 -12.94 -15.24
N ARG A 479 -1.98 -12.39 -15.69
CA ARG A 479 -1.51 -11.03 -15.37
C ARG A 479 -1.24 -10.16 -16.59
N ASN A 480 -1.37 -10.74 -17.79
CA ASN A 480 -1.12 -10.04 -19.05
C ASN A 480 0.29 -9.45 -19.17
N ILE A 481 1.31 -10.11 -18.59
CA ILE A 481 2.67 -9.58 -18.53
C ILE A 481 3.58 -10.11 -19.66
N LEU A 482 3.21 -11.22 -20.30
CA LEU A 482 3.95 -11.73 -21.41
C LEU A 482 3.53 -11.06 -22.73
N HIS A 483 4.48 -10.87 -23.61
CA HIS A 483 4.17 -10.46 -24.98
C HIS A 483 3.63 -11.67 -25.76
N GLY A 484 2.34 -11.66 -26.10
CA GLY A 484 1.67 -12.78 -26.76
C GLY A 484 2.32 -13.18 -28.10
N GLU A 485 2.77 -12.22 -28.92
CA GLU A 485 3.50 -12.49 -30.16
C GLU A 485 4.82 -13.24 -29.90
N ASN A 486 5.57 -12.86 -28.86
CA ASN A 486 6.81 -13.56 -28.50
C ASN A 486 6.52 -14.98 -28.01
N ALA A 487 5.41 -15.20 -27.29
CA ALA A 487 5.00 -16.53 -26.88
C ALA A 487 4.65 -17.41 -28.11
N VAL A 488 3.90 -16.84 -29.05
CA VAL A 488 3.56 -17.53 -30.32
C VAL A 488 4.80 -17.84 -31.15
N HIS A 489 5.74 -16.91 -31.30
CA HIS A 489 7.01 -17.16 -32.00
C HIS A 489 7.87 -18.23 -31.32
N ALA A 490 7.78 -18.38 -29.99
CA ALA A 490 8.41 -19.47 -29.25
C ALA A 490 7.63 -20.81 -29.38
N GLY A 491 6.54 -20.85 -30.14
CA GLY A 491 5.71 -22.02 -30.38
C GLY A 491 4.62 -22.29 -29.35
N PHE A 492 4.23 -21.31 -28.57
CA PHE A 492 3.16 -21.47 -27.59
C PHE A 492 1.79 -21.07 -28.09
N GLU A 493 0.80 -21.84 -27.71
CA GLU A 493 -0.57 -21.37 -27.64
C GLU A 493 -0.70 -20.46 -26.43
N TYR A 494 -1.15 -19.19 -26.62
CA TYR A 494 -1.14 -18.17 -25.60
C TYR A 494 -2.56 -17.66 -25.31
N HIS A 495 -2.96 -17.78 -24.05
CA HIS A 495 -4.22 -17.29 -23.53
C HIS A 495 -3.97 -16.24 -22.45
N SER A 496 -4.57 -15.06 -22.59
CA SER A 496 -4.48 -13.96 -21.64
C SER A 496 -5.86 -13.44 -21.24
N VAL A 497 -5.95 -12.60 -20.23
CA VAL A 497 -7.24 -12.08 -19.74
C VAL A 497 -7.71 -10.92 -20.62
N GLY A 498 -8.96 -10.99 -21.09
CA GLY A 498 -9.59 -9.90 -21.84
C GLY A 498 -9.06 -9.69 -23.26
N ARG A 499 -8.43 -10.72 -23.85
CA ARG A 499 -7.87 -10.70 -25.22
C ARG A 499 -8.23 -12.00 -25.95
N ARG A 500 -8.10 -11.98 -27.27
CA ARG A 500 -8.17 -13.19 -28.09
C ARG A 500 -6.98 -14.11 -27.79
N SER A 501 -7.23 -15.39 -27.79
CA SER A 501 -6.15 -16.39 -27.76
C SER A 501 -5.32 -16.32 -29.04
N LEU A 502 -4.01 -16.49 -28.92
CA LEU A 502 -3.07 -16.50 -30.03
C LEU A 502 -2.51 -17.93 -30.22
N TYR A 503 -2.31 -18.29 -31.44
CA TYR A 503 -1.86 -19.63 -31.81
C TYR A 503 -0.63 -19.54 -32.72
N PRO A 504 0.35 -20.46 -32.60
CA PRO A 504 1.46 -20.50 -33.53
C PRO A 504 0.95 -20.90 -34.93
N ASP A 505 1.59 -20.38 -35.96
CA ASP A 505 1.32 -20.81 -37.34
C ASP A 505 1.52 -22.32 -37.44
N ARG A 506 0.58 -23.00 -38.05
CA ARG A 506 0.61 -24.47 -38.25
C ARG A 506 1.55 -24.86 -39.36
#